data_49c5403da9a42f8136250a19fe471b39
#
_entry.id   49c5403da9a42f8136250a19fe471b39
#
_cell.length_a   1.000
_cell.length_b   1.000
_cell.length_c   1.000
_cell.angle_alpha   90.00
_cell.angle_beta   90.00
_cell.angle_gamma   90.00
#
_symmetry.space_group_name_H-M   'P 1'
#
loop_
_entity.id
_entity.type
_entity.pdbx_description
1 polymer ?
#
loop_
_entity_poly.entity_id
_entity_poly.type
_entity_poly.pdbx_seq_one_letter_code
_entity_poly.pdbx_strand_id
1 'polypeptide(L)'
;LFFQKYHNNFMNKLFTLLKNTFYPNNEEYYDFTLPENEIENSENTETNSSENILTKTNKTPIETNSSNIKIDGINSEKDPKNVFPSLSINLDFLKVKYNTLINSDISIREFTLNARNKQYNAFLIYIDGMVDTKIINDFVLEPLMLKNKANSYDGNEVKVVSEAISNNITVRKVKKFDLVDYIYNSLVPQNSVKKKQSFSDILSDVNIGNCLLFVDTIDTAFSIDAKGFKQRSVDSPKNETVIRGAQEAFTEAIRTNTSMIRRFVNNENLVIESLSIGKVTKTQCAVCYMKDIANDDLVAEVKYRLNNLDIDSIISSGQLEQLIEDNSKCSLPQMLSTERPDKAANHLLSG
;
A
#
# COMPACT_ATOMS: atom_id res chain seq x y z
N LEU A 1 -38.62 -41.04 45.35
CA LEU A 1 -39.04 -39.61 45.24
C LEU A 1 -37.94 -38.61 45.64
N PHE A 2 -37.11 -38.92 46.66
CA PHE A 2 -35.99 -38.02 47.05
C PHE A 2 -34.81 -38.03 46.08
N PHE A 3 -34.46 -39.14 45.47
CA PHE A 3 -33.38 -39.23 44.48
C PHE A 3 -33.70 -38.52 43.16
N GLN A 4 -34.93 -38.53 42.74
CA GLN A 4 -35.38 -37.90 41.52
C GLN A 4 -35.38 -36.35 41.62
N LYS A 5 -35.66 -35.82 42.80
CA LYS A 5 -35.63 -34.39 43.08
C LYS A 5 -34.21 -33.81 43.12
N TYR A 6 -33.23 -34.59 43.61
CA TYR A 6 -31.80 -34.21 43.62
C TYR A 6 -31.20 -34.29 42.21
N HIS A 7 -31.58 -35.30 41.42
CA HIS A 7 -31.07 -35.47 40.07
C HIS A 7 -31.59 -34.35 39.16
N ASN A 8 -32.85 -33.99 39.26
CA ASN A 8 -33.39 -32.85 38.47
C ASN A 8 -32.80 -31.49 38.86
N ASN A 9 -32.49 -31.29 40.14
CA ASN A 9 -31.87 -30.04 40.60
C ASN A 9 -30.39 -29.94 40.15
N PHE A 10 -29.67 -31.05 40.12
CA PHE A 10 -28.29 -31.12 39.63
C PHE A 10 -28.25 -30.92 38.12
N MET A 11 -29.10 -31.59 37.36
CA MET A 11 -29.21 -31.44 35.90
C MET A 11 -29.62 -30.04 35.52
N ASN A 12 -30.55 -29.40 36.22
CA ASN A 12 -30.93 -28.02 35.94
C ASN A 12 -29.80 -27.01 36.26
N LYS A 13 -29.05 -27.22 37.34
CA LYS A 13 -27.85 -26.41 37.64
C LYS A 13 -26.76 -26.62 36.59
N LEU A 14 -26.51 -27.86 36.18
CA LEU A 14 -25.54 -28.20 35.16
C LEU A 14 -25.94 -27.55 33.79
N PHE A 15 -27.23 -27.63 33.45
CA PHE A 15 -27.77 -27.03 32.22
C PHE A 15 -27.70 -25.48 32.23
N THR A 16 -27.94 -24.86 33.39
CA THR A 16 -27.81 -23.43 33.58
C THR A 16 -26.33 -23.00 33.50
N LEU A 17 -25.41 -23.81 34.05
CA LEU A 17 -24.00 -23.54 34.00
C LEU A 17 -23.44 -23.72 32.60
N LEU A 18 -23.86 -24.73 31.86
CA LEU A 18 -23.54 -24.95 30.45
C LEU A 18 -24.13 -23.84 29.58
N LYS A 19 -25.38 -23.44 29.83
CA LYS A 19 -26.02 -22.32 29.09
C LYS A 19 -25.26 -21.01 29.29
N ASN A 20 -24.86 -20.71 30.55
CA ASN A 20 -24.09 -19.48 30.85
C ASN A 20 -22.64 -19.54 30.33
N THR A 21 -22.11 -20.72 30.05
CA THR A 21 -20.76 -20.89 29.49
C THR A 21 -20.78 -20.77 27.96
N PHE A 22 -21.81 -21.34 27.33
CA PHE A 22 -21.93 -21.33 25.86
C PHE A 22 -22.78 -20.17 25.31
N TYR A 23 -23.66 -19.57 26.14
CA TYR A 23 -24.52 -18.45 25.77
C TYR A 23 -24.54 -17.45 26.93
N PRO A 24 -23.46 -16.65 27.12
CA PRO A 24 -23.47 -15.62 28.15
C PRO A 24 -24.52 -14.56 27.77
N ASN A 25 -25.46 -14.30 28.68
CA ASN A 25 -26.37 -13.16 28.55
C ASN A 25 -25.57 -11.88 28.80
N ASN A 26 -25.00 -11.29 27.77
CA ASN A 26 -24.48 -9.93 27.82
C ASN A 26 -25.54 -9.02 27.21
N GLU A 27 -26.06 -8.08 27.97
CA GLU A 27 -27.00 -7.05 27.53
C GLU A 27 -26.37 -5.96 26.64
N GLU A 28 -25.06 -6.04 26.37
CA GLU A 28 -24.32 -5.17 25.45
C GLU A 28 -23.68 -6.01 24.34
N TYR A 29 -24.51 -6.51 23.44
CA TYR A 29 -24.03 -7.08 22.19
C TYR A 29 -23.95 -5.97 21.14
N TYR A 30 -22.75 -5.65 20.69
CA TYR A 30 -22.55 -4.93 19.45
C TYR A 30 -22.66 -5.96 18.31
N ASP A 31 -23.86 -6.06 17.75
CA ASP A 31 -24.12 -6.95 16.61
C ASP A 31 -23.84 -6.16 15.32
N PHE A 32 -22.65 -6.35 14.76
CA PHE A 32 -22.32 -5.82 13.45
C PHE A 32 -22.88 -6.77 12.39
N THR A 33 -23.96 -6.38 11.77
CA THR A 33 -24.51 -7.03 10.59
C THR A 33 -24.09 -6.24 9.34
N LEU A 34 -23.49 -6.92 8.37
CA LEU A 34 -23.22 -6.33 7.06
C LEU A 34 -24.57 -5.94 6.41
N PRO A 35 -24.70 -4.73 5.86
CA PRO A 35 -25.91 -4.37 5.13
C PRO A 35 -26.06 -5.30 3.93
N GLU A 36 -27.18 -6.04 3.87
CA GLU A 36 -27.55 -6.79 2.69
C GLU A 36 -27.78 -5.80 1.54
N ASN A 37 -27.13 -6.02 0.41
CA ASN A 37 -27.34 -5.23 -0.80
C ASN A 37 -28.78 -5.39 -1.24
N GLU A 38 -29.63 -4.43 -0.89
CA GLU A 38 -30.95 -4.32 -1.47
C GLU A 38 -30.81 -4.00 -2.97
N ILE A 39 -31.15 -4.99 -3.79
CA ILE A 39 -31.33 -4.79 -5.22
C ILE A 39 -32.61 -3.94 -5.35
N GLU A 40 -32.44 -2.63 -5.51
CA GLU A 40 -33.52 -1.73 -5.83
C GLU A 40 -34.17 -2.11 -7.15
N ASN A 41 -35.33 -2.74 -7.08
CA ASN A 41 -36.30 -2.75 -8.17
C ASN A 41 -37.04 -1.41 -8.13
N SER A 42 -36.68 -0.51 -9.05
CA SER A 42 -37.37 0.73 -9.30
C SER A 42 -38.75 0.46 -9.90
N GLU A 43 -39.80 0.67 -9.14
CA GLU A 43 -41.12 1.00 -9.70
C GLU A 43 -41.69 2.26 -9.00
N ASN A 44 -42.04 3.21 -9.88
CA ASN A 44 -42.62 4.52 -9.61
C ASN A 44 -43.91 4.47 -8.77
N THR A 45 -44.05 5.36 -7.80
CA THR A 45 -45.32 6.15 -7.66
C THR A 45 -45.12 7.37 -6.80
N GLU A 46 -45.50 8.51 -7.35
CA GLU A 46 -45.65 9.81 -6.71
C GLU A 46 -46.75 9.78 -5.64
N THR A 47 -46.58 10.48 -4.51
CA THR A 47 -47.56 11.49 -4.01
C THR A 47 -47.06 12.15 -2.71
N ASN A 48 -47.16 13.45 -2.73
CA ASN A 48 -47.23 14.55 -1.76
C ASN A 48 -47.54 14.30 -0.26
N SER A 49 -46.87 15.05 0.57
CA SER A 49 -47.28 16.18 1.40
C SER A 49 -46.75 16.18 2.84
N SER A 50 -46.02 17.23 3.11
CA SER A 50 -46.10 18.26 4.20
C SER A 50 -45.98 17.87 5.67
N GLU A 51 -45.11 18.67 6.27
CA GLU A 51 -45.18 19.44 7.55
C GLU A 51 -44.47 18.91 8.81
N ASN A 52 -43.40 19.67 9.11
CA ASN A 52 -43.04 20.33 10.38
C ASN A 52 -43.00 19.57 11.72
N ILE A 53 -41.87 19.69 12.44
CA ILE A 53 -41.66 20.57 13.61
C ILE A 53 -40.33 20.27 14.31
N LEU A 54 -39.53 21.32 14.41
CA LEU A 54 -38.47 21.72 15.31
C LEU A 54 -38.25 20.94 16.62
N THR A 55 -36.97 20.59 16.91
CA THR A 55 -36.34 21.08 18.16
C THR A 55 -34.79 21.10 18.02
N LYS A 56 -34.24 22.24 18.39
CA LYS A 56 -32.79 22.56 18.43
C LYS A 56 -32.11 21.90 19.62
N THR A 57 -30.94 21.34 19.43
CA THR A 57 -29.84 21.39 20.42
C THR A 57 -28.51 21.56 19.75
N ASN A 58 -27.87 22.67 20.08
CA ASN A 58 -26.55 23.07 19.62
C ASN A 58 -25.46 22.15 20.18
N LYS A 59 -24.63 21.58 19.32
CA LYS A 59 -23.20 21.28 19.60
C LYS A 59 -22.42 21.57 18.35
N THR A 60 -21.55 22.54 18.45
CA THR A 60 -20.57 22.95 17.45
C THR A 60 -19.58 21.84 17.14
N PRO A 61 -19.38 21.47 15.87
CA PRO A 61 -18.22 20.68 15.45
C PRO A 61 -17.02 21.60 15.18
N ILE A 62 -15.88 21.19 15.64
CA ILE A 62 -14.59 21.78 15.34
C ILE A 62 -14.33 21.58 13.83
N GLU A 63 -14.25 22.68 13.10
CA GLU A 63 -13.87 22.69 11.70
C GLU A 63 -12.38 22.31 11.58
N THR A 64 -12.12 21.10 11.12
CA THR A 64 -10.83 20.79 10.51
C THR A 64 -10.91 21.23 9.04
N ASN A 65 -10.21 22.32 8.73
CA ASN A 65 -10.02 22.80 7.37
C ASN A 65 -9.27 21.77 6.53
N SER A 66 -10.00 20.88 5.89
CA SER A 66 -9.49 20.16 4.71
C SER A 66 -9.69 21.08 3.52
N SER A 67 -8.61 21.73 3.09
CA SER A 67 -8.56 22.46 1.82
C SER A 67 -8.81 21.46 0.68
N ASN A 68 -10.04 21.44 0.18
CA ASN A 68 -10.38 20.80 -1.08
C ASN A 68 -9.65 21.55 -2.22
N ILE A 69 -8.49 21.07 -2.60
CA ILE A 69 -7.88 21.44 -3.87
C ILE A 69 -8.70 20.73 -4.95
N LYS A 70 -9.65 21.46 -5.54
CA LYS A 70 -10.26 21.06 -6.80
C LYS A 70 -9.17 21.12 -7.87
N ILE A 71 -8.69 19.98 -8.28
CA ILE A 71 -7.89 19.85 -9.51
C ILE A 71 -8.90 19.88 -10.66
N ASP A 72 -9.17 21.09 -11.17
CA ASP A 72 -9.94 21.27 -12.40
C ASP A 72 -9.12 20.72 -13.58
N GLY A 73 -9.50 19.57 -14.09
CA GLY A 73 -8.91 19.03 -15.33
C GLY A 73 -8.80 17.50 -15.46
N ILE A 74 -9.10 16.73 -14.43
CA ILE A 74 -9.13 15.26 -14.59
C ILE A 74 -10.59 14.80 -14.60
N ASN A 75 -11.16 14.73 -15.82
CA ASN A 75 -12.44 14.07 -16.04
C ASN A 75 -12.31 12.60 -15.62
N SER A 76 -13.16 12.17 -14.72
CA SER A 76 -13.17 10.93 -13.94
C SER A 76 -13.56 9.67 -14.72
N GLU A 77 -13.03 9.42 -15.93
CA GLU A 77 -13.40 8.18 -16.64
C GLU A 77 -12.29 7.40 -17.34
N LYS A 78 -11.05 7.90 -17.43
CA LYS A 78 -9.93 7.06 -17.94
C LYS A 78 -8.62 7.49 -17.30
N ASP A 79 -7.97 6.54 -16.64
CA ASP A 79 -6.57 6.70 -16.21
C ASP A 79 -5.72 7.20 -17.39
N PRO A 80 -4.80 8.16 -17.17
CA PRO A 80 -3.92 8.64 -18.23
C PRO A 80 -3.10 7.48 -18.79
N LYS A 81 -3.04 7.39 -20.12
CA LYS A 81 -2.29 6.31 -20.78
C LYS A 81 -0.78 6.52 -20.68
N ASN A 82 -0.32 7.76 -20.87
CA ASN A 82 1.10 8.06 -21.03
C ASN A 82 1.61 9.02 -19.95
N VAL A 83 2.91 8.95 -19.72
CA VAL A 83 3.66 9.84 -18.82
C VAL A 83 3.60 11.29 -19.38
N PHE A 84 3.41 12.25 -18.48
CA PHE A 84 3.40 13.66 -18.81
C PHE A 84 4.81 14.27 -18.64
N PRO A 85 5.16 15.29 -19.43
CA PRO A 85 6.39 16.04 -19.19
C PRO A 85 6.43 16.79 -17.85
N SER A 86 5.26 17.09 -17.27
CA SER A 86 5.14 17.75 -15.97
C SER A 86 5.27 16.71 -14.84
N LEU A 87 6.27 16.90 -14.00
CA LEU A 87 6.57 16.01 -12.89
C LEU A 87 5.42 15.95 -11.85
N SER A 88 4.79 17.10 -11.56
CA SER A 88 3.71 17.21 -10.57
C SER A 88 2.49 16.38 -10.95
N ILE A 89 2.09 16.38 -12.22
CA ILE A 89 0.93 15.61 -12.70
C ILE A 89 1.19 14.11 -12.52
N ASN A 90 2.38 13.65 -12.88
CA ASN A 90 2.76 12.23 -12.69
C ASN A 90 2.77 11.84 -11.23
N LEU A 91 3.31 12.72 -10.36
CA LEU A 91 3.38 12.49 -8.93
C LEU A 91 1.99 12.41 -8.29
N ASP A 92 1.11 13.36 -8.62
CA ASP A 92 -0.25 13.40 -8.09
C ASP A 92 -1.08 12.19 -8.55
N PHE A 93 -0.94 11.81 -9.82
CA PHE A 93 -1.58 10.59 -10.33
C PHE A 93 -1.14 9.34 -9.56
N LEU A 94 0.16 9.14 -9.35
CA LEU A 94 0.68 7.98 -8.63
C LEU A 94 0.31 8.00 -7.14
N LYS A 95 0.28 9.18 -6.51
CA LYS A 95 -0.20 9.34 -5.12
C LYS A 95 -1.65 8.89 -4.96
N VAL A 96 -2.51 9.27 -5.90
CA VAL A 96 -3.92 8.87 -5.89
C VAL A 96 -4.07 7.37 -6.19
N LYS A 97 -3.36 6.87 -7.21
CA LYS A 97 -3.47 5.48 -7.66
C LYS A 97 -3.04 4.50 -6.58
N TYR A 98 -1.93 4.75 -5.92
CA TYR A 98 -1.42 3.92 -4.83
C TYR A 98 -1.96 4.30 -3.44
N ASN A 99 -2.83 5.30 -3.36
CA ASN A 99 -3.37 5.80 -2.08
C ASN A 99 -2.27 6.01 -1.02
N THR A 100 -1.22 6.73 -1.38
CA THR A 100 0.01 6.86 -0.59
C THR A 100 -0.18 7.50 0.78
N LEU A 101 -1.32 8.16 1.02
CA LEU A 101 -1.67 8.72 2.33
C LEU A 101 -1.95 7.62 3.37
N ILE A 102 -2.43 6.46 2.93
CA ILE A 102 -2.82 5.33 3.78
C ILE A 102 -1.82 4.18 3.62
N ASN A 103 -1.35 3.96 2.39
CA ASN A 103 -0.49 2.84 2.03
C ASN A 103 0.94 3.05 2.54
N SER A 104 1.33 2.32 3.56
CA SER A 104 2.57 2.53 4.30
C SER A 104 3.81 1.92 3.65
N ASP A 105 3.65 1.08 2.64
CA ASP A 105 4.76 0.41 1.95
C ASP A 105 5.15 1.07 0.62
N ILE A 106 4.40 2.08 0.15
CA ILE A 106 4.75 2.85 -1.03
C ILE A 106 5.70 3.98 -0.62
N SER A 107 6.90 3.96 -1.17
CA SER A 107 7.91 4.98 -0.92
C SER A 107 8.06 5.89 -2.13
N ILE A 108 7.85 7.20 -1.93
CA ILE A 108 8.11 8.23 -2.92
C ILE A 108 9.19 9.14 -2.36
N ARG A 109 10.26 9.36 -3.12
CA ARG A 109 11.34 10.26 -2.77
C ARG A 109 11.56 11.30 -3.85
N GLU A 110 11.28 12.54 -3.53
CA GLU A 110 11.57 13.69 -4.39
C GLU A 110 13.01 14.16 -4.15
N PHE A 111 13.71 14.54 -5.22
CA PHE A 111 15.09 15.02 -5.18
C PHE A 111 15.43 15.83 -6.43
N THR A 112 16.61 16.44 -6.44
CA THR A 112 17.10 17.18 -7.60
C THR A 112 18.24 16.41 -8.27
N LEU A 113 18.06 16.12 -9.55
CA LEU A 113 19.03 15.47 -10.41
C LEU A 113 19.97 16.50 -11.03
N ASN A 114 21.25 16.20 -11.07
CA ASN A 114 22.27 17.03 -11.70
C ASN A 114 22.69 16.45 -13.06
N ALA A 115 22.40 17.14 -14.16
CA ALA A 115 22.80 16.76 -15.51
C ALA A 115 23.45 17.93 -16.24
N ARG A 116 24.72 17.83 -16.61
CA ARG A 116 25.49 18.84 -17.37
C ARG A 116 25.25 20.27 -16.86
N ASN A 117 25.59 20.58 -15.63
CA ASN A 117 25.42 21.91 -15.02
C ASN A 117 24.00 22.45 -14.91
N LYS A 118 22.98 21.61 -15.22
CA LYS A 118 21.57 21.93 -15.00
C LYS A 118 20.98 21.01 -13.95
N GLN A 119 20.06 21.57 -13.20
CA GLN A 119 19.30 20.85 -12.19
C GLN A 119 17.89 20.58 -12.70
N TYR A 120 17.42 19.36 -12.48
CA TYR A 120 16.07 18.93 -12.82
C TYR A 120 15.42 18.32 -11.61
N ASN A 121 14.17 18.64 -11.36
CA ASN A 121 13.41 17.96 -10.32
C ASN A 121 13.10 16.54 -10.78
N ALA A 122 13.16 15.61 -9.85
CA ALA A 122 12.91 14.21 -10.10
C ALA A 122 12.29 13.55 -8.86
N PHE A 123 11.61 12.44 -9.06
CA PHE A 123 11.23 11.56 -7.96
C PHE A 123 11.41 10.09 -8.32
N LEU A 124 11.62 9.30 -7.28
CA LEU A 124 11.58 7.84 -7.32
C LEU A 124 10.31 7.35 -6.67
N ILE A 125 9.73 6.27 -7.21
CA ILE A 125 8.66 5.51 -6.59
C ILE A 125 9.01 4.03 -6.58
N TYR A 126 8.81 3.37 -5.46
CA TYR A 126 9.04 1.94 -5.29
C TYR A 126 8.25 1.40 -4.11
N ILE A 127 8.09 0.08 -4.05
CA ILE A 127 7.48 -0.63 -2.91
C ILE A 127 8.58 -1.03 -1.94
N ASP A 128 8.51 -0.48 -0.71
CA ASP A 128 9.46 -0.83 0.35
C ASP A 128 9.29 -2.30 0.77
N GLY A 129 10.40 -2.99 0.95
CA GLY A 129 10.44 -4.44 1.23
C GLY A 129 10.48 -5.31 -0.04
N MET A 130 10.15 -4.77 -1.23
CA MET A 130 10.33 -5.47 -2.51
C MET A 130 11.61 -5.07 -3.23
N VAL A 131 12.23 -3.97 -2.84
CA VAL A 131 13.47 -3.45 -3.42
C VAL A 131 14.65 -3.58 -2.46
N ASP A 132 15.85 -3.67 -3.00
CA ASP A 132 17.09 -3.49 -2.25
C ASP A 132 17.41 -1.99 -2.16
N THR A 133 17.22 -1.43 -0.98
CA THR A 133 17.48 -0.01 -0.71
C THR A 133 18.94 0.36 -0.92
N LYS A 134 19.88 -0.59 -0.78
CA LYS A 134 21.29 -0.36 -1.05
C LYS A 134 21.52 -0.13 -2.53
N ILE A 135 20.90 -0.93 -3.40
CA ILE A 135 20.97 -0.73 -4.87
C ILE A 135 20.41 0.65 -5.24
N ILE A 136 19.28 1.05 -4.64
CA ILE A 136 18.69 2.38 -4.91
C ILE A 136 19.64 3.49 -4.48
N ASN A 137 20.22 3.40 -3.29
CA ASN A 137 21.09 4.45 -2.77
C ASN A 137 22.40 4.55 -3.58
N ASP A 138 23.11 3.43 -3.77
CA ASP A 138 24.46 3.42 -4.31
C ASP A 138 24.47 3.55 -5.85
N PHE A 139 23.47 2.99 -6.54
CA PHE A 139 23.47 2.92 -8.02
C PHE A 139 22.41 3.81 -8.68
N VAL A 140 21.50 4.41 -7.92
CA VAL A 140 20.50 5.31 -8.48
C VAL A 140 20.62 6.71 -7.89
N LEU A 141 20.47 6.88 -6.57
CA LEU A 141 20.44 8.21 -5.95
C LEU A 141 21.82 8.86 -5.94
N GLU A 142 22.86 8.13 -5.56
CA GLU A 142 24.20 8.70 -5.47
C GLU A 142 24.68 9.23 -6.83
N PRO A 143 24.65 8.48 -7.95
CA PRO A 143 25.06 9.01 -9.25
C PRO A 143 24.22 10.17 -9.76
N LEU A 144 22.90 10.17 -9.46
CA LEU A 144 21.99 11.22 -9.92
C LEU A 144 22.12 12.52 -9.13
N MET A 145 22.43 12.44 -7.83
CA MET A 145 22.51 13.59 -6.93
C MET A 145 23.92 14.18 -6.84
N LEU A 146 24.97 13.36 -7.04
CA LEU A 146 26.34 13.87 -7.03
C LEU A 146 26.53 14.87 -8.18
N LYS A 147 27.14 16.01 -7.86
CA LYS A 147 27.59 16.95 -8.88
C LYS A 147 28.68 16.27 -9.68
N ASN A 148 28.40 15.87 -10.91
CA ASN A 148 29.40 15.40 -11.83
C ASN A 148 30.42 16.51 -12.09
N LYS A 149 31.52 16.53 -11.32
CA LYS A 149 32.66 17.41 -11.55
C LYS A 149 33.37 17.10 -12.88
N ALA A 150 33.02 15.99 -13.52
CA ALA A 150 33.78 15.47 -14.65
C ALA A 150 33.51 16.16 -15.98
N ASN A 151 32.54 17.07 -16.10
CA ASN A 151 32.25 17.72 -17.37
C ASN A 151 31.87 19.18 -17.20
N SER A 152 32.76 19.98 -16.56
CA SER A 152 32.95 21.31 -17.10
C SER A 152 33.54 21.13 -18.49
N TYR A 153 32.69 21.05 -19.50
CA TYR A 153 33.09 21.31 -20.87
C TYR A 153 33.58 22.76 -20.85
N ASP A 154 34.87 22.92 -20.59
CA ASP A 154 35.55 24.18 -20.73
C ASP A 154 35.31 24.62 -22.18
N GLY A 155 35.03 25.90 -22.38
CA GLY A 155 34.75 26.47 -23.72
C GLY A 155 35.84 26.24 -24.75
N ASN A 156 36.84 25.44 -24.46
CA ASN A 156 37.91 24.96 -25.32
C ASN A 156 37.43 23.99 -26.42
N GLU A 157 36.35 23.23 -26.19
CA GLU A 157 35.81 22.37 -27.26
C GLU A 157 35.18 23.15 -28.42
N VAL A 158 34.60 24.33 -28.12
CA VAL A 158 34.09 25.24 -29.17
C VAL A 158 35.24 25.78 -30.02
N LYS A 159 36.40 26.02 -29.40
CA LYS A 159 37.61 26.44 -30.11
C LYS A 159 38.20 25.32 -31.00
N VAL A 160 38.25 24.08 -30.45
CA VAL A 160 38.71 22.91 -31.22
C VAL A 160 37.78 22.65 -32.42
N VAL A 161 36.49 22.76 -32.24
CA VAL A 161 35.52 22.61 -33.34
C VAL A 161 35.65 23.75 -34.36
N SER A 162 35.87 25.00 -33.93
CA SER A 162 36.11 26.12 -34.83
C SER A 162 37.42 26.03 -35.61
N GLU A 163 38.50 25.53 -34.98
CA GLU A 163 39.77 25.25 -35.62
C GLU A 163 39.67 24.07 -36.59
N ALA A 164 38.92 23.02 -36.27
CA ALA A 164 38.65 21.86 -37.10
C ALA A 164 37.86 22.26 -38.38
N ILE A 165 36.91 23.17 -38.24
CA ILE A 165 36.13 23.71 -39.36
C ILE A 165 37.02 24.53 -40.29
N SER A 166 37.98 25.31 -39.78
CA SER A 166 38.92 26.09 -40.57
C SER A 166 39.87 25.23 -41.40
N ASN A 167 40.12 23.97 -40.98
CA ASN A 167 41.02 23.02 -41.63
C ASN A 167 40.29 22.00 -42.55
N ASN A 168 39.08 22.28 -43.01
CA ASN A 168 38.28 21.39 -43.89
C ASN A 168 38.08 19.95 -43.35
N ILE A 169 38.15 19.75 -42.05
CA ILE A 169 37.87 18.46 -41.45
C ILE A 169 36.36 18.31 -41.33
N THR A 170 35.81 17.24 -41.89
CA THR A 170 34.36 16.95 -41.83
C THR A 170 33.99 16.69 -40.36
N VAL A 171 33.44 17.73 -39.71
CA VAL A 171 32.92 17.59 -38.33
C VAL A 171 31.66 16.74 -38.38
N ARG A 172 31.67 15.58 -37.71
CA ARG A 172 30.46 14.80 -37.47
C ARG A 172 29.49 15.68 -36.73
N LYS A 173 28.23 15.79 -37.24
CA LYS A 173 27.15 16.55 -36.59
C LYS A 173 27.15 16.23 -35.11
N VAL A 174 27.38 17.24 -34.26
CA VAL A 174 27.25 17.11 -32.81
C VAL A 174 25.81 16.72 -32.52
N LYS A 175 25.60 15.54 -31.96
CA LYS A 175 24.27 15.04 -31.63
C LYS A 175 23.66 16.01 -30.60
N LYS A 176 22.48 16.53 -30.89
CA LYS A 176 21.77 17.42 -29.95
C LYS A 176 21.66 16.70 -28.60
N PHE A 177 21.92 17.44 -27.52
CA PHE A 177 21.80 16.87 -26.17
C PHE A 177 20.36 16.39 -25.93
N ASP A 178 20.23 15.11 -25.61
CA ASP A 178 18.97 14.50 -25.20
C ASP A 178 19.13 14.04 -23.73
N LEU A 179 18.27 14.62 -22.87
CA LEU A 179 18.28 14.31 -21.44
C LEU A 179 17.92 12.85 -21.16
N VAL A 180 16.98 12.28 -21.93
CA VAL A 180 16.57 10.89 -21.82
C VAL A 180 17.74 9.95 -22.11
N ASP A 181 18.44 10.18 -23.22
CA ASP A 181 19.60 9.38 -23.59
C ASP A 181 20.78 9.56 -22.62
N TYR A 182 20.95 10.76 -22.07
CA TYR A 182 22.01 11.04 -21.11
C TYR A 182 21.77 10.33 -19.76
N ILE A 183 20.53 10.34 -19.24
CA ILE A 183 20.19 9.63 -18.02
C ILE A 183 20.37 8.12 -18.22
N TYR A 184 19.85 7.60 -19.34
CA TYR A 184 19.88 6.18 -19.66
C TYR A 184 21.29 5.63 -19.85
N ASN A 185 22.15 6.37 -20.59
CA ASN A 185 23.47 5.85 -20.98
C ASN A 185 24.60 6.26 -20.05
N SER A 186 24.43 7.32 -19.22
CA SER A 186 25.55 7.92 -18.51
C SER A 186 25.32 8.13 -17.01
N LEU A 187 24.08 8.27 -16.55
CA LEU A 187 23.84 8.61 -15.16
C LEU A 187 23.41 7.43 -14.30
N VAL A 188 22.74 6.42 -14.86
CA VAL A 188 22.28 5.25 -14.10
C VAL A 188 23.17 4.08 -14.44
N PRO A 189 24.11 3.68 -13.56
CA PRO A 189 25.06 2.60 -13.81
C PRO A 189 24.46 1.19 -13.69
N GLN A 190 23.18 1.08 -13.33
CA GLN A 190 22.49 -0.20 -13.20
C GLN A 190 22.35 -0.88 -14.56
N ASN A 191 22.61 -2.19 -14.62
CA ASN A 191 22.64 -2.94 -15.87
C ASN A 191 21.25 -3.12 -16.52
N SER A 192 20.18 -3.15 -15.73
CA SER A 192 18.82 -3.35 -16.20
C SER A 192 17.98 -2.09 -16.00
N VAL A 193 17.98 -1.22 -17.00
CA VAL A 193 17.16 -0.02 -17.07
C VAL A 193 16.30 -0.08 -18.31
N LYS A 194 15.03 0.26 -18.20
CA LYS A 194 14.08 0.31 -19.33
C LYS A 194 13.38 1.66 -19.38
N LYS A 195 13.20 2.21 -20.59
CA LYS A 195 12.39 3.41 -20.82
C LYS A 195 10.92 3.01 -20.90
N LYS A 196 10.06 3.71 -20.19
CA LYS A 196 8.61 3.48 -20.14
C LYS A 196 7.87 4.78 -20.37
N GLN A 197 6.82 4.72 -21.19
CA GLN A 197 5.95 5.86 -21.47
C GLN A 197 4.51 5.61 -21.08
N SER A 198 4.12 4.34 -20.94
CA SER A 198 2.76 3.96 -20.55
C SER A 198 2.65 3.78 -19.03
N PHE A 199 1.62 4.36 -18.41
CA PHE A 199 1.33 4.15 -16.99
C PHE A 199 0.98 2.70 -16.66
N SER A 200 0.31 1.97 -17.56
CA SER A 200 0.04 0.55 -17.36
C SER A 200 1.32 -0.27 -17.15
N ASP A 201 2.35 -0.03 -17.98
CA ASP A 201 3.64 -0.71 -17.84
C ASP A 201 4.38 -0.26 -16.57
N ILE A 202 4.25 1.02 -16.21
CA ILE A 202 4.86 1.61 -15.02
C ILE A 202 4.28 0.97 -13.76
N LEU A 203 2.95 0.91 -13.64
CA LEU A 203 2.27 0.28 -12.50
C LEU A 203 2.64 -1.19 -12.37
N SER A 204 2.67 -1.91 -13.50
CA SER A 204 3.13 -3.31 -13.52
C SER A 204 4.57 -3.45 -13.02
N ASP A 205 5.49 -2.59 -13.46
CA ASP A 205 6.88 -2.64 -13.05
C ASP A 205 7.07 -2.30 -11.55
N VAL A 206 6.35 -1.31 -11.02
CA VAL A 206 6.34 -1.00 -9.57
C VAL A 206 5.82 -2.19 -8.76
N ASN A 207 4.71 -2.78 -9.18
CA ASN A 207 4.07 -3.89 -8.47
C ASN A 207 4.96 -5.15 -8.45
N ILE A 208 5.84 -5.34 -9.43
CA ILE A 208 6.83 -6.43 -9.47
C ILE A 208 8.08 -6.13 -8.61
N GLY A 209 8.23 -4.89 -8.12
CA GLY A 209 9.36 -4.49 -7.26
C GLY A 209 10.50 -3.79 -8.00
N ASN A 210 10.23 -3.16 -9.15
CA ASN A 210 11.19 -2.25 -9.77
C ASN A 210 11.10 -0.86 -9.13
N CYS A 211 12.19 -0.09 -9.21
CA CYS A 211 12.23 1.31 -8.85
C CYS A 211 11.99 2.16 -10.11
N LEU A 212 11.04 3.09 -10.06
CA LEU A 212 10.74 3.97 -11.18
C LEU A 212 11.26 5.38 -10.91
N LEU A 213 12.01 5.92 -11.87
CA LEU A 213 12.52 7.28 -11.87
C LEU A 213 11.74 8.15 -12.87
N PHE A 214 11.19 9.25 -12.35
CA PHE A 214 10.56 10.31 -13.14
C PHE A 214 11.39 11.58 -13.05
N VAL A 215 11.54 12.27 -14.18
CA VAL A 215 12.31 13.50 -14.25
C VAL A 215 11.46 14.56 -14.96
N ASP A 216 11.54 15.77 -14.47
CA ASP A 216 10.82 16.91 -15.03
C ASP A 216 11.25 17.19 -16.48
N THR A 217 10.34 17.71 -17.27
CA THR A 217 10.54 18.08 -18.70
C THR A 217 10.61 16.91 -19.69
N ILE A 218 10.51 15.66 -19.26
CA ILE A 218 10.49 14.49 -20.15
C ILE A 218 9.21 13.65 -19.95
N ASP A 219 8.77 13.03 -21.05
CA ASP A 219 7.57 12.17 -21.11
C ASP A 219 7.91 10.67 -20.95
N THR A 220 9.05 10.38 -20.36
CA THR A 220 9.58 9.03 -20.23
C THR A 220 10.03 8.80 -18.81
N ALA A 221 9.54 7.71 -18.20
CA ALA A 221 10.01 7.20 -16.92
C ALA A 221 11.06 6.10 -17.16
N PHE A 222 11.95 5.92 -16.19
CA PHE A 222 12.96 4.87 -16.22
C PHE A 222 12.63 3.81 -15.18
N SER A 223 12.38 2.59 -15.65
CA SER A 223 12.22 1.42 -14.79
C SER A 223 13.59 0.80 -14.54
N ILE A 224 13.99 0.77 -13.30
CA ILE A 224 15.29 0.32 -12.82
C ILE A 224 15.08 -0.96 -12.01
N ASP A 225 15.74 -2.04 -12.39
CA ASP A 225 15.67 -3.29 -11.64
C ASP A 225 16.47 -3.16 -10.34
N ALA A 226 15.76 -2.96 -9.26
CA ALA A 226 16.29 -2.86 -7.91
C ALA A 226 15.70 -3.93 -6.97
N LYS A 227 15.17 -5.02 -7.54
CA LYS A 227 14.54 -6.09 -6.75
C LYS A 227 15.52 -6.65 -5.72
N GLY A 228 15.06 -6.72 -4.50
CA GLY A 228 15.85 -7.21 -3.38
C GLY A 228 14.95 -7.65 -2.25
N PHE A 229 14.36 -8.81 -2.40
CA PHE A 229 13.67 -9.44 -1.28
C PHE A 229 14.72 -9.81 -0.24
N LYS A 230 14.58 -9.37 1.00
CA LYS A 230 15.35 -9.93 2.11
C LYS A 230 14.95 -11.39 2.25
N GLN A 231 15.59 -12.24 1.48
CA GLN A 231 15.47 -13.68 1.61
C GLN A 231 16.23 -14.07 2.87
N ARG A 232 15.54 -14.09 3.98
CA ARG A 232 15.87 -15.04 5.03
C ARG A 232 15.45 -16.40 4.51
N SER A 233 16.11 -17.48 4.94
CA SER A 233 15.59 -18.82 4.71
C SER A 233 14.12 -18.83 5.17
N VAL A 234 13.21 -18.77 4.22
CA VAL A 234 11.78 -18.83 4.48
C VAL A 234 11.52 -20.25 4.90
N ASP A 235 11.28 -20.46 6.20
CA ASP A 235 10.93 -21.77 6.72
C ASP A 235 9.58 -22.21 6.14
N SER A 236 9.43 -23.51 5.98
CA SER A 236 8.13 -24.11 5.65
C SER A 236 7.17 -23.97 6.81
N PRO A 237 5.85 -23.85 6.54
CA PRO A 237 4.84 -23.78 7.57
C PRO A 237 4.90 -25.04 8.46
N LYS A 238 4.98 -24.83 9.77
CA LYS A 238 5.11 -25.93 10.74
C LYS A 238 3.76 -26.53 11.11
N ASN A 239 2.73 -25.69 11.19
CA ASN A 239 1.40 -26.10 11.60
C ASN A 239 0.48 -26.39 10.41
N GLU A 240 0.70 -25.75 9.27
CA GLU A 240 -0.09 -25.91 8.05
C GLU A 240 0.74 -26.53 6.92
N THR A 241 1.26 -27.75 7.13
CA THR A 241 2.11 -28.44 6.14
C THR A 241 1.36 -28.74 4.85
N VAL A 242 1.97 -28.40 3.72
CA VAL A 242 1.39 -28.59 2.37
C VAL A 242 2.20 -29.65 1.61
N ILE A 243 1.50 -30.67 1.10
CA ILE A 243 2.14 -31.70 0.28
C ILE A 243 2.47 -31.17 -1.11
N ARG A 244 1.61 -30.30 -1.66
CA ARG A 244 1.80 -29.65 -2.96
C ARG A 244 1.34 -28.20 -2.86
N GLY A 245 2.21 -27.23 -3.14
CA GLY A 245 1.90 -25.80 -3.11
C GLY A 245 3.06 -24.96 -2.58
N ALA A 246 2.78 -23.69 -2.29
CA ALA A 246 3.75 -22.79 -1.68
C ALA A 246 4.10 -23.28 -0.26
N GLN A 247 5.40 -23.33 0.02
CA GLN A 247 5.92 -23.77 1.32
C GLN A 247 6.52 -22.59 2.12
N GLU A 248 6.12 -21.36 1.78
CA GLU A 248 6.55 -20.17 2.49
C GLU A 248 5.63 -19.90 3.68
N ALA A 249 6.20 -19.50 4.83
CA ALA A 249 5.49 -19.06 6.02
C ALA A 249 5.83 -17.61 6.37
N PHE A 250 4.92 -16.94 7.07
CA PHE A 250 5.18 -15.63 7.63
C PHE A 250 6.33 -15.67 8.65
N THR A 251 7.08 -14.58 8.69
CA THR A 251 8.23 -14.40 9.59
C THR A 251 7.88 -13.39 10.69
N GLU A 252 8.82 -13.16 11.63
CA GLU A 252 8.64 -12.17 12.69
C GLU A 252 8.73 -10.71 12.18
N ALA A 253 9.27 -10.50 10.98
CA ALA A 253 9.46 -9.18 10.40
C ALA A 253 8.25 -8.76 9.56
N ILE A 254 7.45 -7.81 10.07
CA ILE A 254 6.22 -7.36 9.40
C ILE A 254 6.45 -6.90 7.96
N ARG A 255 7.56 -6.20 7.67
CA ARG A 255 7.88 -5.73 6.31
C ARG A 255 8.17 -6.90 5.36
N THR A 256 8.78 -7.96 5.83
CA THR A 256 8.97 -9.19 5.06
C THR A 256 7.62 -9.83 4.75
N ASN A 257 6.73 -9.89 5.73
CA ASN A 257 5.39 -10.48 5.58
C ASN A 257 4.54 -9.70 4.58
N THR A 258 4.54 -8.37 4.66
CA THR A 258 3.82 -7.52 3.69
C THR A 258 4.39 -7.66 2.28
N SER A 259 5.71 -7.80 2.12
CA SER A 259 6.33 -8.04 0.82
C SER A 259 5.98 -9.41 0.24
N MET A 260 5.81 -10.45 1.07
CA MET A 260 5.30 -11.75 0.61
C MET A 260 3.88 -11.62 0.06
N ILE A 261 2.98 -10.89 0.74
CA ILE A 261 1.63 -10.64 0.24
C ILE A 261 1.69 -9.90 -1.10
N ARG A 262 2.52 -8.84 -1.21
CA ARG A 262 2.72 -8.09 -2.46
C ARG A 262 3.20 -8.96 -3.62
N ARG A 263 4.02 -9.97 -3.36
CA ARG A 263 4.49 -10.91 -4.38
C ARG A 263 3.38 -11.79 -4.94
N PHE A 264 2.40 -12.17 -4.12
CA PHE A 264 1.23 -12.93 -4.56
C PHE A 264 0.18 -12.02 -5.20
N VAL A 265 0.03 -10.79 -4.71
CA VAL A 265 -0.98 -9.82 -5.17
C VAL A 265 -0.26 -8.64 -5.82
N ASN A 266 0.06 -8.78 -7.11
CA ASN A 266 0.73 -7.74 -7.92
C ASN A 266 -0.29 -6.71 -8.43
N ASN A 267 -0.92 -5.96 -7.52
CA ASN A 267 -1.98 -5.02 -7.86
C ASN A 267 -1.82 -3.72 -7.05
N GLU A 268 -2.03 -2.58 -7.72
CA GLU A 268 -1.98 -1.26 -7.10
C GLU A 268 -3.13 -0.99 -6.12
N ASN A 269 -4.25 -1.73 -6.23
CA ASN A 269 -5.39 -1.62 -5.31
C ASN A 269 -5.16 -2.34 -3.98
N LEU A 270 -4.09 -3.10 -3.83
CA LEU A 270 -3.71 -3.65 -2.53
C LEU A 270 -3.24 -2.53 -1.61
N VAL A 271 -3.95 -2.31 -0.52
CA VAL A 271 -3.62 -1.34 0.52
C VAL A 271 -3.03 -2.07 1.72
N ILE A 272 -1.93 -1.53 2.24
CA ILE A 272 -1.26 -2.02 3.45
C ILE A 272 -1.12 -0.84 4.42
N GLU A 273 -1.97 -0.80 5.41
CA GLU A 273 -2.01 0.24 6.43
C GLU A 273 -1.33 -0.23 7.70
N SER A 274 -0.28 0.46 8.13
CA SER A 274 0.45 0.13 9.35
C SER A 274 -0.15 0.84 10.55
N LEU A 275 -0.40 0.07 11.61
CA LEU A 275 -0.91 0.53 12.90
C LEU A 275 0.07 0.13 14.01
N SER A 276 0.08 0.91 15.09
CA SER A 276 0.89 0.60 16.27
C SER A 276 -0.04 0.38 17.46
N ILE A 277 -0.03 -0.84 18.01
CA ILE A 277 -0.96 -1.26 19.07
C ILE A 277 -0.21 -1.49 20.37
N GLY A 278 -0.85 -1.15 21.48
CA GLY A 278 -0.28 -1.24 22.83
C GLY A 278 0.45 0.03 23.26
N LYS A 279 0.17 0.50 24.48
CA LYS A 279 0.73 1.74 25.02
C LYS A 279 2.23 1.65 25.26
N VAL A 280 2.68 0.49 25.74
CA VAL A 280 4.08 0.25 26.13
C VAL A 280 4.86 -0.43 25.00
N THR A 281 4.35 -1.53 24.44
CA THR A 281 5.10 -2.31 23.43
C THR A 281 5.08 -1.69 22.06
N LYS A 282 4.04 -0.90 21.72
CA LYS A 282 3.85 -0.28 20.39
C LYS A 282 4.07 -1.28 19.26
N THR A 283 3.45 -2.45 19.41
CA THR A 283 3.59 -3.57 18.47
C THR A 283 3.06 -3.18 17.11
N GLN A 284 3.87 -3.35 16.07
CA GLN A 284 3.48 -3.00 14.70
C GLN A 284 2.51 -4.05 14.16
N CYS A 285 1.41 -3.57 13.62
CA CYS A 285 0.38 -4.36 12.98
C CYS A 285 0.11 -3.78 11.58
N ALA A 286 -0.28 -4.59 10.62
CA ALA A 286 -0.66 -4.15 9.29
C ALA A 286 -2.06 -4.66 8.93
N VAL A 287 -2.94 -3.76 8.54
CA VAL A 287 -4.24 -4.10 7.94
C VAL A 287 -4.07 -4.11 6.43
N CYS A 288 -4.31 -5.27 5.81
CA CYS A 288 -4.17 -5.48 4.38
C CYS A 288 -5.54 -5.75 3.77
N TYR A 289 -5.88 -5.04 2.69
CA TYR A 289 -7.14 -5.24 1.99
C TYR A 289 -7.05 -4.79 0.52
N MET A 290 -7.93 -5.33 -0.32
CA MET A 290 -8.09 -4.89 -1.71
C MET A 290 -9.15 -3.78 -1.76
N LYS A 291 -8.75 -2.57 -2.19
CA LYS A 291 -9.62 -1.38 -2.23
C LYS A 291 -10.85 -1.54 -3.11
N ASP A 292 -10.75 -2.36 -4.16
CA ASP A 292 -11.80 -2.59 -5.15
C ASP A 292 -12.71 -3.80 -4.82
N ILE A 293 -12.37 -4.59 -3.80
CA ILE A 293 -13.07 -5.82 -3.44
C ILE A 293 -13.60 -5.77 -2.00
N ALA A 294 -12.78 -5.28 -1.06
CA ALA A 294 -13.12 -5.29 0.36
C ALA A 294 -14.30 -4.36 0.68
N ASN A 295 -15.16 -4.79 1.58
CA ASN A 295 -16.24 -3.95 2.10
C ASN A 295 -15.64 -2.83 2.98
N ASP A 296 -15.94 -1.57 2.65
CA ASP A 296 -15.43 -0.41 3.37
C ASP A 296 -15.88 -0.36 4.84
N ASP A 297 -17.09 -0.82 5.14
CA ASP A 297 -17.62 -0.87 6.51
C ASP A 297 -16.87 -1.90 7.34
N LEU A 298 -16.53 -3.06 6.76
CA LEU A 298 -15.73 -4.08 7.43
C LEU A 298 -14.31 -3.57 7.71
N VAL A 299 -13.69 -2.90 6.74
CA VAL A 299 -12.36 -2.28 6.93
C VAL A 299 -12.41 -1.22 8.03
N ALA A 300 -13.45 -0.39 8.04
CA ALA A 300 -13.65 0.63 9.07
C ALA A 300 -13.82 0.01 10.45
N GLU A 301 -14.61 -1.07 10.57
CA GLU A 301 -14.84 -1.79 11.83
C GLU A 301 -13.55 -2.43 12.37
N VAL A 302 -12.79 -3.12 11.53
CA VAL A 302 -11.51 -3.70 11.93
C VAL A 302 -10.57 -2.61 12.46
N LYS A 303 -10.47 -1.48 11.75
CA LYS A 303 -9.63 -0.35 12.18
C LYS A 303 -10.14 0.27 13.48
N TYR A 304 -11.46 0.38 13.63
CA TYR A 304 -12.08 0.88 14.85
C TYR A 304 -11.73 -0.01 16.05
N ARG A 305 -11.87 -1.33 15.93
CA ARG A 305 -11.51 -2.28 17.00
C ARG A 305 -10.03 -2.18 17.35
N LEU A 306 -9.14 -2.20 16.35
CA LEU A 306 -7.70 -2.12 16.58
C LEU A 306 -7.27 -0.81 17.27
N ASN A 307 -7.85 0.34 16.87
CA ASN A 307 -7.51 1.63 17.43
C ASN A 307 -8.08 1.88 18.83
N ASN A 308 -9.15 1.19 19.20
CA ASN A 308 -9.80 1.32 20.51
C ASN A 308 -9.29 0.30 21.55
N LEU A 309 -8.30 -0.52 21.22
CA LEU A 309 -7.67 -1.42 22.19
C LEU A 309 -6.91 -0.63 23.26
N ASP A 310 -7.47 -0.60 24.47
CA ASP A 310 -6.83 0.02 25.64
C ASP A 310 -6.02 -1.02 26.42
N ILE A 311 -4.83 -1.34 25.92
CA ILE A 311 -3.93 -2.34 26.48
C ILE A 311 -2.48 -1.84 26.49
N ASP A 312 -1.69 -2.35 27.42
CA ASP A 312 -0.28 -1.97 27.53
C ASP A 312 0.61 -2.71 26.52
N SER A 313 0.31 -4.00 26.28
CA SER A 313 1.17 -4.84 25.44
C SER A 313 0.41 -5.89 24.64
N ILE A 314 0.89 -6.13 23.41
CA ILE A 314 0.54 -7.29 22.59
C ILE A 314 1.84 -7.99 22.21
N ILE A 315 1.90 -9.30 22.47
CA ILE A 315 3.09 -10.12 22.20
C ILE A 315 2.84 -11.10 21.05
N SER A 316 1.60 -11.58 20.90
CA SER A 316 1.28 -12.61 19.91
C SER A 316 0.03 -12.26 19.10
N SER A 317 -0.06 -12.82 17.88
CA SER A 317 -1.25 -12.69 17.01
C SER A 317 -2.50 -13.31 17.65
N GLY A 318 -2.37 -14.43 18.37
CA GLY A 318 -3.49 -15.06 19.07
C GLY A 318 -4.06 -14.20 20.22
N GLN A 319 -3.21 -13.42 20.90
CA GLN A 319 -3.69 -12.43 21.86
C GLN A 319 -4.48 -11.32 21.18
N LEU A 320 -4.00 -10.84 20.02
CA LEU A 320 -4.71 -9.82 19.24
C LEU A 320 -6.06 -10.36 18.75
N GLU A 321 -6.10 -11.58 18.22
CA GLU A 321 -7.32 -12.25 17.78
C GLU A 321 -8.39 -12.23 18.88
N GLN A 322 -8.07 -12.70 20.08
CA GLN A 322 -8.99 -12.73 21.21
C GLN A 322 -9.50 -11.35 21.65
N LEU A 323 -8.72 -10.30 21.43
CA LEU A 323 -9.08 -8.93 21.81
C LEU A 323 -10.02 -8.24 20.81
N ILE A 324 -10.00 -8.68 19.54
CA ILE A 324 -10.84 -8.10 18.49
C ILE A 324 -12.01 -8.99 18.09
N GLU A 325 -12.13 -10.21 18.62
CA GLU A 325 -13.28 -11.09 18.44
C GLU A 325 -14.56 -10.49 19.05
N ASP A 326 -15.72 -10.81 18.45
CA ASP A 326 -17.01 -10.39 18.97
C ASP A 326 -17.32 -11.02 20.34
N ASN A 327 -16.93 -12.28 20.52
CA ASN A 327 -17.16 -13.03 21.74
C ASN A 327 -15.89 -13.74 22.22
N SER A 328 -15.10 -13.05 23.02
CA SER A 328 -13.86 -13.59 23.61
C SER A 328 -14.07 -14.80 24.54
N LYS A 329 -15.32 -15.13 24.90
CA LYS A 329 -15.66 -16.31 25.71
C LYS A 329 -16.12 -17.50 24.87
N CYS A 330 -16.18 -17.37 23.56
CA CYS A 330 -16.49 -18.47 22.66
C CYS A 330 -15.30 -19.45 22.62
N SER A 331 -15.57 -20.74 22.73
CA SER A 331 -14.51 -21.75 22.62
C SER A 331 -14.15 -22.11 21.17
N LEU A 332 -14.91 -21.59 20.20
CA LEU A 332 -14.64 -21.77 18.78
C LEU A 332 -13.98 -20.48 18.23
N PRO A 333 -12.91 -20.60 17.44
CA PRO A 333 -12.28 -19.43 16.81
C PRO A 333 -13.26 -18.77 15.86
N GLN A 334 -13.37 -17.43 15.94
CA GLN A 334 -14.25 -16.62 15.09
C GLN A 334 -13.51 -16.07 13.88
N MET A 335 -12.19 -16.05 13.93
CA MET A 335 -11.34 -15.58 12.86
C MET A 335 -10.49 -16.70 12.29
N LEU A 336 -10.19 -16.62 10.99
CA LEU A 336 -9.26 -17.53 10.36
C LEU A 336 -7.83 -17.05 10.62
N SER A 337 -7.05 -17.87 11.31
CA SER A 337 -5.62 -17.64 11.53
C SER A 337 -4.80 -18.51 10.59
N THR A 338 -3.77 -17.94 9.96
CA THR A 338 -2.89 -18.68 9.04
C THR A 338 -1.46 -18.17 9.10
N GLU A 339 -0.48 -19.08 9.04
CA GLU A 339 0.92 -18.74 8.85
C GLU A 339 1.35 -18.70 7.39
N ARG A 340 0.43 -18.96 6.45
CA ARG A 340 0.70 -19.10 5.02
C ARG A 340 0.34 -17.82 4.25
N PRO A 341 1.32 -17.16 3.60
CA PRO A 341 1.06 -15.95 2.81
C PRO A 341 0.23 -16.21 1.54
N ASP A 342 0.33 -17.39 0.93
CA ASP A 342 -0.48 -17.76 -0.23
C ASP A 342 -1.97 -17.89 0.13
N LYS A 343 -2.28 -18.46 1.30
CA LYS A 343 -3.65 -18.57 1.81
C LYS A 343 -4.22 -17.20 2.15
N ALA A 344 -3.43 -16.36 2.85
CA ALA A 344 -3.82 -14.99 3.14
C ALA A 344 -4.09 -14.19 1.86
N ALA A 345 -3.22 -14.27 0.85
CA ALA A 345 -3.39 -13.60 -0.43
C ALA A 345 -4.67 -14.07 -1.16
N ASN A 346 -4.98 -15.37 -1.10
CA ASN A 346 -6.20 -15.90 -1.72
C ASN A 346 -7.47 -15.33 -1.06
N HIS A 347 -7.47 -15.20 0.27
CA HIS A 347 -8.60 -14.58 0.98
C HIS A 347 -8.73 -13.08 0.65
N LEU A 348 -7.63 -12.35 0.55
CA LEU A 348 -7.65 -10.94 0.12
C LEU A 348 -8.25 -10.74 -1.29
N LEU A 349 -8.05 -11.71 -2.19
CA LEU A 349 -8.62 -11.68 -3.55
C LEU A 349 -10.08 -12.11 -3.59
N SER A 350 -10.59 -12.72 -2.53
CA SER A 350 -11.97 -13.19 -2.42
C SER A 350 -12.88 -12.17 -1.70
N GLY A 351 -12.33 -11.15 -1.05
CA GLY A 351 -13.03 -10.12 -0.30
C GLY A 351 -13.09 -10.39 1.18
#